data_03c69e3b527ae7391c08718cd95e8f90
#
_entry.id   03c69e3b527ae7391c08718cd95e8f90
#
_cell.length_a   1.000
_cell.length_b   1.000
_cell.length_c   1.000
_cell.angle_alpha   90.00
_cell.angle_beta   90.00
_cell.angle_gamma   90.00
#
_symmetry.space_group_name_H-M   'P 1'
#
loop_
_entity.id
_entity.type
_entity.pdbx_description
1 polymer ?
#
loop_
_entity_poly.entity_id
_entity_poly.type
_entity_poly.pdbx_seq_one_letter_code
_entity_poly.pdbx_strand_id
1 'polypeptide(L)'
;MTAETLAKTPLHALHLELGAKMVPFAGYDMPVQYPAGVLKEHLHTREQAGLFDVSHMGQIRLAGADAALALESLVPVDILDLPVGQQRYALFTDEQGGILDDLMVANLGDCLLLVVNAACKHQDLAHLRRHLEGRCSIEPLFEERALLALQGPAAVRVLERLAPQVAQMTFMQFARVELLGQDCYVSRSGYTGEDGYEISVPAEHAEALARRLLAEPEVAPIGLGARDSLRLEAGLCLYGHDMDSATTPVEASLGWAISKARRADGVRAGGFPGAERIFAQQVQGVASKRVGFLPQGRMPVREGAEIVDADGRVVGKVSSGGFGPTLNAPLAMGYVPSTLAGLGSEVTAMVRGKPVTLVVSKMPFVAQRYYRG
;
A
#
# COMPACT_ATOMS: atom_id res chain seq x y z
N MET A 1 25.07 -21.45 -7.33
CA MET A 1 24.15 -20.33 -7.04
C MET A 1 24.72 -19.59 -5.85
N THR A 2 25.32 -18.44 -6.08
CA THR A 2 25.75 -17.54 -4.99
C THR A 2 24.49 -17.11 -4.27
N ALA A 3 24.38 -17.36 -2.96
CA ALA A 3 23.29 -16.82 -2.15
C ALA A 3 23.31 -15.30 -2.34
N GLU A 4 22.25 -14.74 -2.92
CA GLU A 4 22.08 -13.29 -3.01
C GLU A 4 22.10 -12.74 -1.58
N THR A 5 23.01 -11.82 -1.30
CA THR A 5 23.10 -11.18 0.02
C THR A 5 21.90 -10.23 0.14
N LEU A 6 20.95 -10.56 1.01
CA LEU A 6 19.79 -9.71 1.27
C LEU A 6 20.22 -8.37 1.89
N ALA A 7 19.60 -7.29 1.43
CA ALA A 7 19.77 -5.99 2.06
C ALA A 7 19.15 -5.97 3.46
N LYS A 8 19.59 -5.05 4.31
CA LYS A 8 19.13 -4.89 5.69
C LYS A 8 18.58 -3.50 5.89
N THR A 9 17.49 -3.39 6.62
CA THR A 9 16.97 -2.10 7.07
C THR A 9 17.81 -1.57 8.26
N PRO A 10 17.72 -0.29 8.59
CA PRO A 10 18.37 0.25 9.80
C PRO A 10 17.94 -0.45 11.09
N LEU A 11 16.75 -1.08 11.12
CA LEU A 11 16.23 -1.79 12.29
C LEU A 11 16.57 -3.29 12.32
N HIS A 12 17.35 -3.82 11.37
CA HIS A 12 17.60 -5.26 11.26
C HIS A 12 18.14 -5.87 12.57
N ALA A 13 19.11 -5.21 13.24
CA ALA A 13 19.64 -5.68 14.51
C ALA A 13 18.57 -5.71 15.62
N LEU A 14 17.73 -4.69 15.68
CA LEU A 14 16.61 -4.61 16.61
C LEU A 14 15.58 -5.73 16.37
N HIS A 15 15.31 -6.09 15.11
CA HIS A 15 14.41 -7.22 14.81
C HIS A 15 14.94 -8.53 15.39
N LEU A 16 16.24 -8.80 15.24
CA LEU A 16 16.88 -9.99 15.81
C LEU A 16 16.83 -9.98 17.33
N GLU A 17 17.12 -8.83 17.96
CA GLU A 17 17.04 -8.64 19.42
C GLU A 17 15.63 -8.92 19.96
N LEU A 18 14.59 -8.48 19.23
CA LEU A 18 13.19 -8.69 19.58
C LEU A 18 12.70 -10.13 19.24
N GLY A 19 13.58 -11.00 18.75
CA GLY A 19 13.28 -12.39 18.44
C GLY A 19 12.40 -12.58 17.19
N ALA A 20 12.50 -11.67 16.23
CA ALA A 20 11.75 -11.78 14.99
C ALA A 20 12.17 -13.00 14.16
N LYS A 21 11.19 -13.64 13.51
CA LYS A 21 11.45 -14.59 12.44
C LYS A 21 11.67 -13.81 11.15
N MET A 22 12.91 -13.88 10.62
CA MET A 22 13.29 -13.16 9.41
C MET A 22 13.00 -14.01 8.15
N VAL A 23 12.65 -13.32 7.05
CA VAL A 23 12.41 -13.93 5.72
C VAL A 23 12.87 -12.99 4.62
N PRO A 24 13.28 -13.53 3.45
CA PRO A 24 13.51 -12.72 2.27
C PRO A 24 12.20 -12.08 1.80
N PHE A 25 12.23 -10.76 1.59
CA PHE A 25 11.10 -10.00 1.05
C PHE A 25 11.59 -8.79 0.26
N ALA A 26 11.23 -8.70 -1.02
CA ALA A 26 11.64 -7.62 -1.93
C ALA A 26 13.16 -7.30 -1.89
N GLY A 27 14.01 -8.33 -1.79
CA GLY A 27 15.46 -8.20 -1.73
C GLY A 27 16.03 -7.87 -0.34
N TYR A 28 15.19 -7.76 0.68
CA TYR A 28 15.56 -7.47 2.07
C TYR A 28 15.36 -8.68 2.98
N ASP A 29 16.12 -8.72 4.09
CA ASP A 29 15.88 -9.63 5.21
C ASP A 29 14.91 -8.95 6.19
N MET A 30 13.66 -9.38 6.20
CA MET A 30 12.55 -8.69 6.87
C MET A 30 11.86 -9.55 7.92
N PRO A 31 11.31 -8.94 9.01
CA PRO A 31 10.58 -9.66 10.04
C PRO A 31 9.21 -10.09 9.51
N VAL A 32 8.96 -11.39 9.38
CA VAL A 32 7.62 -11.89 9.02
C VAL A 32 6.68 -11.89 10.23
N GLN A 33 7.21 -12.17 11.41
CA GLN A 33 6.49 -12.13 12.69
C GLN A 33 7.48 -12.04 13.85
N TYR A 34 6.99 -11.60 15.00
CA TYR A 34 7.66 -11.64 16.30
C TYR A 34 7.12 -12.80 17.15
N PRO A 35 7.65 -13.01 18.40
CA PRO A 35 7.23 -14.15 19.24
C PRO A 35 5.74 -14.20 19.55
N ALA A 36 5.01 -13.07 19.48
CA ALA A 36 3.56 -13.03 19.64
C ALA A 36 2.81 -13.80 18.54
N GLY A 37 3.37 -13.82 17.33
CA GLY A 37 2.81 -14.47 16.14
C GLY A 37 1.76 -13.62 15.43
N VAL A 38 1.60 -13.90 14.13
CA VAL A 38 0.79 -13.11 13.19
C VAL A 38 -0.61 -12.77 13.71
N LEU A 39 -1.30 -13.75 14.30
CA LEU A 39 -2.67 -13.55 14.80
C LEU A 39 -2.74 -12.48 15.91
N LYS A 40 -1.86 -12.59 16.90
CA LYS A 40 -1.84 -11.64 18.03
C LYS A 40 -1.32 -10.26 17.60
N GLU A 41 -0.35 -10.22 16.71
CA GLU A 41 0.17 -8.98 16.14
C GLU A 41 -0.93 -8.23 15.37
N HIS A 42 -1.71 -8.94 14.56
CA HIS A 42 -2.85 -8.38 13.85
C HIS A 42 -3.89 -7.78 14.82
N LEU A 43 -4.35 -8.58 15.79
CA LEU A 43 -5.37 -8.14 16.75
C LEU A 43 -4.86 -7.00 17.64
N HIS A 44 -3.57 -7.03 18.04
CA HIS A 44 -2.96 -5.93 18.77
C HIS A 44 -3.01 -4.60 17.97
N THR A 45 -2.71 -4.66 16.67
CA THR A 45 -2.82 -3.48 15.79
C THR A 45 -4.26 -2.96 15.71
N ARG A 46 -5.26 -3.83 15.73
CA ARG A 46 -6.69 -3.46 15.74
C ARG A 46 -7.14 -2.81 17.06
N GLU A 47 -6.51 -3.17 18.17
CA GLU A 47 -6.94 -2.79 19.53
C GLU A 47 -6.07 -1.69 20.15
N GLN A 48 -4.79 -1.64 19.80
CA GLN A 48 -3.78 -0.78 20.41
C GLN A 48 -2.96 -0.03 19.33
N ALA A 49 -1.63 -0.19 19.34
CA ALA A 49 -0.73 0.36 18.35
C ALA A 49 0.34 -0.65 17.93
N GLY A 50 0.47 -0.89 16.64
CA GLY A 50 1.52 -1.70 16.05
C GLY A 50 2.60 -0.83 15.41
N LEU A 51 3.87 -1.15 15.67
CA LEU A 51 5.03 -0.54 15.01
C LEU A 51 5.56 -1.49 13.94
N PHE A 52 5.56 -1.02 12.70
CA PHE A 52 6.05 -1.74 11.52
C PHE A 52 7.32 -1.07 11.00
N ASP A 53 8.34 -1.85 10.72
CA ASP A 53 9.44 -1.41 9.87
C ASP A 53 9.04 -1.58 8.40
N VAL A 54 8.95 -0.49 7.68
CA VAL A 54 8.67 -0.45 6.25
C VAL A 54 9.79 0.28 5.48
N SER A 55 11.00 0.30 6.07
CA SER A 55 12.18 0.99 5.52
C SER A 55 12.70 0.37 4.21
N HIS A 56 12.24 -0.82 3.84
CA HIS A 56 12.51 -1.41 2.53
C HIS A 56 11.80 -0.66 1.38
N MET A 57 10.74 0.09 1.66
CA MET A 57 10.06 0.95 0.68
C MET A 57 11.01 2.03 0.13
N GLY A 58 10.77 2.46 -1.11
CA GLY A 58 11.53 3.56 -1.70
C GLY A 58 10.95 4.92 -1.32
N GLN A 59 11.81 5.86 -0.96
CA GLN A 59 11.46 7.27 -0.78
C GLN A 59 12.21 8.10 -1.81
N ILE A 60 11.52 8.96 -2.56
CA ILE A 60 12.10 9.78 -3.64
C ILE A 60 11.61 11.22 -3.48
N ARG A 61 12.54 12.17 -3.48
CA ARG A 61 12.24 13.61 -3.45
C ARG A 61 12.30 14.17 -4.86
N LEU A 62 11.25 14.89 -5.26
CA LEU A 62 11.22 15.69 -6.48
C LEU A 62 11.18 17.17 -6.10
N ALA A 63 12.09 17.98 -6.64
CA ALA A 63 12.14 19.40 -6.34
C ALA A 63 12.38 20.23 -7.61
N GLY A 64 11.86 21.47 -7.61
CA GLY A 64 11.93 22.41 -8.70
C GLY A 64 10.55 22.97 -9.03
N ALA A 65 10.51 24.12 -9.71
CA ALA A 65 9.26 24.83 -10.01
C ALA A 65 8.27 23.98 -10.81
N ASP A 66 8.77 23.10 -11.68
CA ASP A 66 7.95 22.25 -12.55
C ASP A 66 7.73 20.84 -12.01
N ALA A 67 8.17 20.51 -10.79
CA ALA A 67 8.10 19.15 -10.26
C ALA A 67 6.68 18.58 -10.26
N ALA A 68 5.67 19.36 -9.87
CA ALA A 68 4.28 18.95 -9.87
C ALA A 68 3.74 18.70 -11.28
N LEU A 69 4.00 19.61 -12.22
CA LEU A 69 3.61 19.48 -13.62
C LEU A 69 4.33 18.29 -14.29
N ALA A 70 5.60 18.11 -13.96
CA ALA A 70 6.40 17.01 -14.46
C ALA A 70 5.82 15.66 -13.99
N LEU A 71 5.58 15.49 -12.68
CA LEU A 71 5.02 14.26 -12.13
C LEU A 71 3.59 14.00 -12.65
N GLU A 72 2.76 15.04 -12.77
CA GLU A 72 1.39 14.92 -13.29
C GLU A 72 1.33 14.35 -14.71
N SER A 73 2.41 14.47 -15.50
CA SER A 73 2.49 13.85 -16.81
C SER A 73 2.68 12.31 -16.78
N LEU A 74 2.92 11.72 -15.63
CA LEU A 74 3.15 10.28 -15.45
C LEU A 74 2.05 9.57 -14.67
N VAL A 75 1.14 10.32 -14.04
CA VAL A 75 0.12 9.77 -13.14
C VAL A 75 -1.29 10.27 -13.49
N PRO A 76 -2.33 9.45 -13.34
CA PRO A 76 -3.72 9.85 -13.55
C PRO A 76 -4.30 10.68 -12.40
N VAL A 77 -3.43 11.27 -11.58
CA VAL A 77 -3.77 11.99 -10.35
C VAL A 77 -3.47 13.46 -10.51
N ASP A 78 -4.32 14.29 -9.93
CA ASP A 78 -4.13 15.73 -9.86
C ASP A 78 -3.04 16.06 -8.84
N ILE A 79 -1.85 16.43 -9.33
CA ILE A 79 -0.69 16.81 -8.53
C ILE A 79 -0.57 18.34 -8.46
N LEU A 80 -0.98 19.05 -9.52
CA LEU A 80 -0.91 20.51 -9.56
C LEU A 80 -1.76 21.16 -8.46
N ASP A 81 -2.95 20.61 -8.20
CA ASP A 81 -3.85 21.11 -7.16
C ASP A 81 -3.78 20.27 -5.86
N LEU A 82 -2.68 19.54 -5.64
CA LEU A 82 -2.42 18.89 -4.36
C LEU A 82 -1.99 19.94 -3.33
N PRO A 83 -2.79 20.22 -2.30
CA PRO A 83 -2.44 21.27 -1.34
C PRO A 83 -1.15 20.92 -0.57
N VAL A 84 -0.41 21.94 -0.17
CA VAL A 84 0.73 21.77 0.76
C VAL A 84 0.24 21.14 2.06
N GLY A 85 0.97 20.16 2.57
CA GLY A 85 0.60 19.41 3.77
C GLY A 85 -0.43 18.31 3.52
N GLN A 86 -0.64 17.93 2.26
CA GLN A 86 -1.51 16.81 1.87
C GLN A 86 -0.73 15.77 1.06
N GLN A 87 -1.23 14.55 1.05
CA GLN A 87 -0.75 13.49 0.16
C GLN A 87 -1.90 12.83 -0.60
N ARG A 88 -1.57 12.17 -1.70
CA ARG A 88 -2.51 11.39 -2.52
C ARG A 88 -1.90 10.06 -2.91
N TYR A 89 -2.78 9.05 -3.01
CA TYR A 89 -2.48 7.79 -3.67
C TYR A 89 -2.46 8.01 -5.19
N ALA A 90 -1.44 7.50 -5.84
CA ALA A 90 -1.22 7.63 -7.27
C ALA A 90 -0.83 6.28 -7.89
N LEU A 91 -0.86 6.24 -9.22
CA LEU A 91 -0.46 5.08 -10.02
C LEU A 91 0.48 5.55 -11.11
N PHE A 92 1.62 4.89 -11.31
CA PHE A 92 2.33 4.96 -12.57
C PHE A 92 1.65 4.03 -13.57
N THR A 93 1.42 4.52 -14.78
CA THR A 93 0.82 3.73 -15.85
C THR A 93 1.72 3.72 -17.09
N ASP A 94 1.64 2.65 -17.89
CA ASP A 94 2.31 2.56 -19.19
C ASP A 94 1.41 3.02 -20.34
N GLU A 95 1.94 3.05 -21.55
CA GLU A 95 1.22 3.45 -22.77
C GLU A 95 0.01 2.56 -23.08
N GLN A 96 -0.02 1.34 -22.57
CA GLN A 96 -1.14 0.41 -22.69
C GLN A 96 -2.13 0.54 -21.52
N GLY A 97 -1.91 1.47 -20.59
CA GLY A 97 -2.74 1.70 -19.41
C GLY A 97 -2.54 0.67 -18.29
N GLY A 98 -1.52 -0.18 -18.39
CA GLY A 98 -1.12 -1.10 -17.33
C GLY A 98 -0.49 -0.35 -16.14
N ILE A 99 -0.64 -0.88 -14.94
CA ILE A 99 -0.11 -0.26 -13.72
C ILE A 99 1.35 -0.69 -13.53
N LEU A 100 2.28 0.26 -13.55
CA LEU A 100 3.71 0.00 -13.33
C LEU A 100 4.07 -0.06 -11.84
N ASP A 101 3.42 0.77 -11.02
CA ASP A 101 3.46 0.74 -9.57
C ASP A 101 2.33 1.61 -8.99
N ASP A 102 2.04 1.44 -7.70
CA ASP A 102 1.23 2.36 -6.91
C ASP A 102 2.10 3.07 -5.86
N LEU A 103 1.81 4.33 -5.62
CA LEU A 103 2.65 5.18 -4.79
C LEU A 103 1.84 6.21 -4.00
N MET A 104 2.48 6.74 -2.95
CA MET A 104 1.99 7.94 -2.27
C MET A 104 2.79 9.16 -2.73
N VAL A 105 2.11 10.27 -2.96
CA VAL A 105 2.71 11.56 -3.32
C VAL A 105 2.29 12.60 -2.30
N ALA A 106 3.25 13.17 -1.57
CA ALA A 106 3.03 14.23 -0.59
C ALA A 106 3.61 15.56 -1.08
N ASN A 107 2.88 16.66 -0.86
CA ASN A 107 3.33 18.02 -1.15
C ASN A 107 3.85 18.70 0.12
N LEU A 108 5.15 18.97 0.17
CA LEU A 108 5.83 19.64 1.28
C LEU A 108 5.96 21.18 1.05
N GLY A 109 5.48 21.69 -0.08
CA GLY A 109 5.59 23.09 -0.47
C GLY A 109 6.85 23.40 -1.29
N ASP A 110 8.00 22.97 -0.83
CA ASP A 110 9.30 23.12 -1.53
C ASP A 110 9.67 21.91 -2.39
N CYS A 111 9.03 20.78 -2.16
CA CYS A 111 9.25 19.54 -2.90
C CYS A 111 8.03 18.60 -2.80
N LEU A 112 8.02 17.58 -3.66
CA LEU A 112 7.16 16.41 -3.52
C LEU A 112 7.99 15.26 -2.92
N LEU A 113 7.39 14.52 -1.99
CA LEU A 113 7.95 13.28 -1.49
C LEU A 113 7.10 12.11 -2.00
N LEU A 114 7.73 11.15 -2.66
CA LEU A 114 7.12 9.93 -3.14
C LEU A 114 7.51 8.78 -2.24
N VAL A 115 6.55 7.90 -1.92
CA VAL A 115 6.81 6.59 -1.33
C VAL A 115 6.34 5.54 -2.31
N VAL A 116 7.26 4.68 -2.77
CA VAL A 116 7.06 3.65 -3.81
C VAL A 116 7.32 2.25 -3.26
N ASN A 117 6.77 1.23 -3.93
CA ASN A 117 6.93 -0.15 -3.46
C ASN A 117 8.39 -0.62 -3.51
N ALA A 118 8.77 -1.42 -2.52
CA ALA A 118 10.15 -1.90 -2.34
C ALA A 118 10.70 -2.63 -3.57
N ALA A 119 9.89 -3.51 -4.17
CA ALA A 119 10.28 -4.27 -5.36
C ALA A 119 10.41 -3.39 -6.61
N CYS A 120 9.69 -2.25 -6.66
CA CYS A 120 9.61 -1.37 -7.83
C CYS A 120 10.55 -0.16 -7.74
N LYS A 121 11.07 0.19 -6.57
CA LYS A 121 11.77 1.47 -6.31
C LYS A 121 12.88 1.82 -7.29
N HIS A 122 13.66 0.85 -7.77
CA HIS A 122 14.72 1.09 -8.75
C HIS A 122 14.16 1.28 -10.16
N GLN A 123 13.10 0.54 -10.51
CA GLN A 123 12.36 0.70 -11.75
C GLN A 123 11.68 2.07 -11.80
N ASP A 124 11.04 2.48 -10.69
CA ASP A 124 10.35 3.77 -10.58
C ASP A 124 11.33 4.93 -10.64
N LEU A 125 12.49 4.80 -9.97
CA LEU A 125 13.55 5.80 -10.08
C LEU A 125 14.05 5.95 -11.52
N ALA A 126 14.22 4.83 -12.22
CA ALA A 126 14.61 4.83 -13.63
C ALA A 126 13.51 5.43 -14.53
N HIS A 127 12.23 5.12 -14.23
CA HIS A 127 11.08 5.68 -14.92
C HIS A 127 11.01 7.21 -14.75
N LEU A 128 11.13 7.70 -13.50
CA LEU A 128 11.17 9.14 -13.22
C LEU A 128 12.34 9.83 -13.94
N ARG A 129 13.55 9.28 -13.85
CA ARG A 129 14.72 9.86 -14.54
C ARG A 129 14.53 9.93 -16.04
N ARG A 130 14.01 8.86 -16.63
CA ARG A 130 13.78 8.78 -18.09
C ARG A 130 12.83 9.87 -18.61
N HIS A 131 11.80 10.21 -17.82
CA HIS A 131 10.73 11.11 -18.29
C HIS A 131 10.82 12.51 -17.71
N LEU A 132 11.49 12.72 -16.58
CA LEU A 132 11.51 13.98 -15.85
C LEU A 132 12.90 14.62 -15.76
N GLU A 133 13.94 13.96 -16.30
CA GLU A 133 15.29 14.55 -16.32
C GLU A 133 15.29 15.92 -17.02
N GLY A 134 15.94 16.91 -16.40
CA GLY A 134 15.95 18.29 -16.87
C GLY A 134 14.70 19.12 -16.56
N ARG A 135 13.62 18.49 -16.03
CA ARG A 135 12.38 19.19 -15.63
C ARG A 135 12.33 19.46 -14.11
N CYS A 136 12.89 18.56 -13.32
CA CYS A 136 13.01 18.70 -11.87
C CYS A 136 14.21 17.92 -11.36
N SER A 137 14.65 18.19 -10.14
CA SER A 137 15.64 17.34 -9.47
C SER A 137 14.95 16.07 -8.94
N ILE A 138 15.64 14.93 -9.04
CA ILE A 138 15.16 13.62 -8.61
C ILE A 138 16.19 13.02 -7.67
N GLU A 139 15.85 12.93 -6.39
CA GLU A 139 16.76 12.49 -5.34
C GLU A 139 16.19 11.25 -4.64
N PRO A 140 16.79 10.07 -4.84
CA PRO A 140 16.44 8.89 -4.06
C PRO A 140 16.94 9.05 -2.63
N LEU A 141 16.14 8.67 -1.64
CA LEU A 141 16.45 8.73 -0.21
C LEU A 141 16.46 7.32 0.40
N PHE A 142 16.85 6.30 -0.38
CA PHE A 142 16.68 4.89 -0.03
C PHE A 142 17.54 4.43 1.15
N GLU A 143 18.70 5.04 1.31
CA GLU A 143 19.64 4.73 2.37
C GLU A 143 19.70 5.81 3.45
N GLU A 144 19.32 7.03 3.10
CA GLU A 144 19.37 8.19 3.99
C GLU A 144 18.22 8.23 4.98
N ARG A 145 17.09 7.58 4.63
CA ARG A 145 15.87 7.64 5.45
C ARG A 145 15.23 6.26 5.63
N ALA A 146 14.90 5.95 6.88
CA ALA A 146 14.02 4.86 7.23
C ALA A 146 12.55 5.29 7.14
N LEU A 147 11.65 4.32 7.03
CA LEU A 147 10.21 4.53 7.09
C LEU A 147 9.61 3.59 8.13
N LEU A 148 8.96 4.15 9.14
CA LEU A 148 8.27 3.42 10.19
C LEU A 148 6.77 3.67 10.09
N ALA A 149 5.93 2.66 10.33
CA ALA A 149 4.50 2.84 10.42
C ALA A 149 4.02 2.51 11.84
N LEU A 150 3.37 3.47 12.49
CA LEU A 150 2.73 3.32 13.80
C LEU A 150 1.22 3.31 13.58
N GLN A 151 0.58 2.15 13.71
CA GLN A 151 -0.78 1.91 13.25
C GLN A 151 -1.67 1.35 14.35
N GLY A 152 -2.90 1.80 14.41
CA GLY A 152 -3.92 1.36 15.36
C GLY A 152 -4.55 2.51 16.13
N PRO A 153 -5.66 2.28 16.86
CA PRO A 153 -6.43 3.33 17.52
C PRO A 153 -5.65 4.06 18.64
N ALA A 154 -4.59 3.45 19.18
CA ALA A 154 -3.74 4.09 20.17
C ALA A 154 -2.56 4.88 19.55
N ALA A 155 -2.32 4.78 18.25
CA ALA A 155 -1.16 5.41 17.59
C ALA A 155 -1.10 6.94 17.83
N VAL A 156 -2.25 7.62 17.79
CA VAL A 156 -2.31 9.05 18.05
C VAL A 156 -1.85 9.39 19.46
N ARG A 157 -2.30 8.65 20.48
CA ARG A 157 -1.92 8.89 21.89
C ARG A 157 -0.43 8.64 22.13
N VAL A 158 0.16 7.71 21.40
CA VAL A 158 1.60 7.41 21.49
C VAL A 158 2.41 8.54 20.86
N LEU A 159 2.07 8.93 19.62
CA LEU A 159 2.89 9.89 18.88
C LEU A 159 2.71 11.33 19.42
N GLU A 160 1.52 11.71 19.92
CA GLU A 160 1.30 13.03 20.52
C GLU A 160 2.14 13.29 21.75
N ARG A 161 2.61 12.25 22.48
CA ARG A 161 3.55 12.40 23.60
C ARG A 161 4.93 12.91 23.15
N LEU A 162 5.29 12.67 21.90
CA LEU A 162 6.54 13.18 21.29
C LEU A 162 6.31 14.48 20.54
N ALA A 163 5.16 14.63 19.89
CA ALA A 163 4.82 15.78 19.04
C ALA A 163 3.31 16.06 19.11
N PRO A 164 2.83 16.90 20.04
CA PRO A 164 1.39 17.13 20.27
C PRO A 164 0.61 17.56 19.03
N GLN A 165 1.24 18.26 18.09
CA GLN A 165 0.61 18.75 16.87
C GLN A 165 0.11 17.63 15.93
N VAL A 166 0.65 16.40 16.02
CA VAL A 166 0.22 15.30 15.15
C VAL A 166 -1.22 14.86 15.43
N ALA A 167 -1.72 15.09 16.65
CA ALA A 167 -3.09 14.76 17.03
C ALA A 167 -4.14 15.53 16.21
N GLN A 168 -3.78 16.72 15.71
CA GLN A 168 -4.67 17.57 14.90
C GLN A 168 -4.68 17.18 13.42
N MET A 169 -3.71 16.39 12.96
CA MET A 169 -3.68 15.92 11.58
C MET A 169 -4.91 15.05 11.30
N THR A 170 -5.43 15.12 10.08
CA THR A 170 -6.47 14.22 9.58
C THR A 170 -5.90 13.26 8.54
N PHE A 171 -6.67 12.23 8.17
CA PHE A 171 -6.27 11.24 7.19
C PHE A 171 -5.80 11.90 5.88
N MET A 172 -4.64 11.46 5.39
CA MET A 172 -3.91 11.98 4.22
C MET A 172 -3.24 13.34 4.43
N GLN A 173 -3.23 13.90 5.63
CA GLN A 173 -2.35 15.03 5.93
C GLN A 173 -0.90 14.59 6.10
N PHE A 174 0.01 15.50 5.77
CA PHE A 174 1.44 15.30 5.76
C PHE A 174 2.15 16.54 6.34
N ALA A 175 3.15 16.35 7.20
CA ALA A 175 3.86 17.44 7.85
C ALA A 175 5.33 17.11 8.11
N ARG A 176 6.16 18.15 8.19
CA ARG A 176 7.47 18.07 8.85
C ARG A 176 7.26 18.19 10.35
N VAL A 177 7.82 17.24 11.09
CA VAL A 177 7.64 17.13 12.54
C VAL A 177 8.99 16.79 13.16
N GLU A 178 9.41 17.56 14.18
CA GLU A 178 10.58 17.19 14.95
C GLU A 178 10.24 16.05 15.92
N LEU A 179 10.96 14.94 15.82
CA LEU A 179 10.86 13.80 16.73
C LEU A 179 12.25 13.49 17.29
N LEU A 180 12.41 13.54 18.60
CA LEU A 180 13.69 13.33 19.29
C LEU A 180 14.83 14.24 18.76
N GLY A 181 14.51 15.48 18.41
CA GLY A 181 15.46 16.44 17.86
C GLY A 181 15.83 16.21 16.38
N GLN A 182 15.07 15.33 15.67
CA GLN A 182 15.32 15.02 14.27
C GLN A 182 14.15 15.51 13.39
N ASP A 183 14.48 16.04 12.20
CA ASP A 183 13.50 16.43 11.20
C ASP A 183 12.91 15.19 10.51
N CYS A 184 11.68 14.88 10.85
CA CYS A 184 10.92 13.75 10.32
C CYS A 184 9.83 14.24 9.38
N TYR A 185 9.47 13.39 8.43
CA TYR A 185 8.26 13.55 7.62
C TYR A 185 7.20 12.60 8.16
N VAL A 186 6.05 13.14 8.53
CA VAL A 186 4.96 12.37 9.15
C VAL A 186 3.70 12.52 8.32
N SER A 187 3.12 11.41 7.92
CA SER A 187 1.77 11.37 7.34
C SER A 187 0.80 10.70 8.31
N ARG A 188 -0.47 11.14 8.33
CA ARG A 188 -1.54 10.39 8.99
C ARG A 188 -2.21 9.49 7.95
N SER A 189 -1.65 8.30 7.79
CA SER A 189 -2.02 7.31 6.79
C SER A 189 -1.48 5.93 7.17
N GLY A 190 -1.75 4.93 6.33
CA GLY A 190 -1.20 3.60 6.52
C GLY A 190 -1.87 2.54 5.64
N TYR A 191 -1.42 1.31 5.82
CA TYR A 191 -1.81 0.16 5.01
C TYR A 191 -2.53 -0.92 5.82
N THR A 192 -3.26 -0.51 6.86
CA THR A 192 -3.89 -1.44 7.81
C THR A 192 -5.41 -1.31 7.89
N GLY A 193 -5.97 -0.22 7.35
CA GLY A 193 -7.37 0.14 7.57
C GLY A 193 -7.62 0.79 8.93
N GLU A 194 -6.60 0.90 9.79
CA GLU A 194 -6.65 1.62 11.05
C GLU A 194 -6.14 3.05 10.90
N ASP A 195 -6.50 3.90 11.86
CA ASP A 195 -5.83 5.17 12.04
C ASP A 195 -4.36 4.96 12.40
N GLY A 196 -3.50 5.91 12.05
CA GLY A 196 -2.08 5.79 12.34
C GLY A 196 -1.24 6.72 11.49
N TYR A 197 0.07 6.56 11.64
CA TYR A 197 1.07 7.42 11.03
C TYR A 197 2.13 6.61 10.31
N GLU A 198 2.67 7.18 9.23
CA GLU A 198 3.92 6.75 8.62
C GLU A 198 4.96 7.84 8.86
N ILE A 199 6.14 7.44 9.34
CA ILE A 199 7.17 8.34 9.85
C ILE A 199 8.46 8.07 9.08
N SER A 200 8.84 9.01 8.22
CA SER A 200 10.16 9.02 7.58
C SER A 200 11.14 9.72 8.51
N VAL A 201 12.19 9.03 8.90
CA VAL A 201 13.21 9.49 9.85
C VAL A 201 14.61 9.29 9.25
N PRO A 202 15.63 10.13 9.53
CA PRO A 202 16.99 9.85 9.13
C PRO A 202 17.42 8.44 9.58
N ALA A 203 18.05 7.68 8.69
CA ALA A 203 18.29 6.25 8.88
C ALA A 203 19.08 5.94 10.17
N GLU A 204 20.09 6.78 10.48
CA GLU A 204 20.91 6.65 11.70
C GLU A 204 20.14 6.87 13.02
N HIS A 205 18.94 7.50 12.94
CA HIS A 205 18.09 7.76 14.11
C HIS A 205 16.89 6.82 14.20
N ALA A 206 16.71 5.94 13.22
CA ALA A 206 15.53 5.05 13.13
C ALA A 206 15.43 4.11 14.34
N GLU A 207 16.53 3.52 14.79
CA GLU A 207 16.54 2.59 15.93
C GLU A 207 16.19 3.33 17.24
N ALA A 208 16.72 4.53 17.44
CA ALA A 208 16.41 5.32 18.64
C ALA A 208 14.93 5.67 18.70
N LEU A 209 14.33 6.08 17.57
CA LEU A 209 12.90 6.35 17.48
C LEU A 209 12.07 5.08 17.70
N ALA A 210 12.44 3.97 17.05
CA ALA A 210 11.73 2.70 17.21
C ALA A 210 11.73 2.23 18.67
N ARG A 211 12.91 2.25 19.34
CA ARG A 211 13.02 1.89 20.77
C ARG A 211 12.18 2.82 21.65
N ARG A 212 12.16 4.11 21.36
CA ARG A 212 11.34 5.08 22.12
C ARG A 212 9.85 4.79 21.96
N LEU A 213 9.38 4.45 20.76
CA LEU A 213 7.99 4.08 20.51
C LEU A 213 7.63 2.74 21.15
N LEU A 214 8.51 1.72 21.05
CA LEU A 214 8.31 0.40 21.66
C LEU A 214 8.35 0.42 23.20
N ALA A 215 8.87 1.48 23.81
CA ALA A 215 8.81 1.67 25.27
C ALA A 215 7.42 2.07 25.78
N GLU A 216 6.53 2.48 24.89
CA GLU A 216 5.15 2.79 25.24
C GLU A 216 4.33 1.50 25.42
N PRO A 217 3.51 1.37 26.48
CA PRO A 217 2.82 0.12 26.80
C PRO A 217 1.78 -0.30 25.74
N GLU A 218 1.32 0.65 24.92
CA GLU A 218 0.37 0.40 23.83
C GLU A 218 1.03 -0.18 22.59
N VAL A 219 2.37 -0.14 22.48
CA VAL A 219 3.08 -0.42 21.23
C VAL A 219 3.70 -1.81 21.24
N ALA A 220 3.42 -2.59 20.22
CA ALA A 220 4.08 -3.86 19.94
C ALA A 220 4.74 -3.86 18.56
N PRO A 221 5.86 -4.58 18.35
CA PRO A 221 6.45 -4.74 17.04
C PRO A 221 5.61 -5.70 16.20
N ILE A 222 5.43 -5.37 14.92
CA ILE A 222 4.53 -6.09 14.01
C ILE A 222 5.28 -6.46 12.73
N GLY A 223 5.16 -7.73 12.33
CA GLY A 223 5.80 -8.25 11.13
C GLY A 223 4.93 -8.22 9.88
N LEU A 224 5.55 -8.60 8.75
CA LEU A 224 4.91 -8.60 7.43
C LEU A 224 3.69 -9.51 7.35
N GLY A 225 3.63 -10.59 8.13
CA GLY A 225 2.48 -11.50 8.13
C GLY A 225 1.20 -10.84 8.63
N ALA A 226 1.29 -10.03 9.69
CA ALA A 226 0.17 -9.26 10.18
C ALA A 226 -0.14 -8.05 9.26
N ARG A 227 0.89 -7.40 8.70
CA ARG A 227 0.70 -6.35 7.69
C ARG A 227 -0.13 -6.87 6.51
N ASP A 228 0.15 -8.07 6.01
CA ASP A 228 -0.59 -8.66 4.89
C ASP A 228 -2.05 -8.98 5.25
N SER A 229 -2.31 -9.58 6.42
CA SER A 229 -3.68 -9.87 6.84
C SER A 229 -4.51 -8.59 7.12
N LEU A 230 -3.87 -7.53 7.66
CA LEU A 230 -4.51 -6.23 7.91
C LEU A 230 -4.90 -5.52 6.61
N ARG A 231 -3.98 -5.42 5.64
CA ARG A 231 -4.26 -4.77 4.34
C ARG A 231 -5.35 -5.54 3.57
N LEU A 232 -5.32 -6.89 3.63
CA LEU A 232 -6.30 -7.74 2.97
C LEU A 232 -7.70 -7.52 3.53
N GLU A 233 -7.87 -7.46 4.85
CA GLU A 233 -9.14 -7.10 5.48
C GLU A 233 -9.62 -5.68 5.10
N ALA A 234 -8.67 -4.75 4.94
CA ALA A 234 -8.95 -3.39 4.49
C ALA A 234 -9.23 -3.29 2.98
N GLY A 235 -9.11 -4.39 2.22
CA GLY A 235 -9.35 -4.43 0.77
C GLY A 235 -8.30 -3.68 -0.06
N LEU A 236 -7.10 -3.46 0.51
CA LEU A 236 -6.01 -2.72 -0.13
C LEU A 236 -5.17 -3.66 -1.01
N CYS A 237 -4.85 -3.18 -2.22
CA CYS A 237 -4.05 -3.92 -3.18
C CYS A 237 -2.61 -4.10 -2.72
N LEU A 238 -2.00 -5.19 -3.16
CA LEU A 238 -0.55 -5.41 -3.13
C LEU A 238 -0.05 -5.48 -4.57
N TYR A 239 0.84 -4.56 -4.95
CA TYR A 239 1.44 -4.55 -6.28
C TYR A 239 2.23 -5.83 -6.55
N GLY A 240 2.13 -6.33 -7.78
CA GLY A 240 2.70 -7.63 -8.18
C GLY A 240 1.81 -8.84 -7.87
N HIS A 241 0.72 -8.65 -7.09
CA HIS A 241 -0.26 -9.68 -6.75
C HIS A 241 -1.67 -9.31 -7.23
N ASP A 242 -2.21 -8.18 -6.73
CA ASP A 242 -3.56 -7.72 -7.03
C ASP A 242 -3.64 -6.82 -8.28
N MET A 243 -2.52 -6.34 -8.73
CA MET A 243 -2.35 -5.53 -9.94
C MET A 243 -0.90 -5.56 -10.42
N ASP A 244 -0.70 -5.38 -11.70
CA ASP A 244 0.59 -5.34 -12.38
C ASP A 244 0.49 -4.58 -13.71
N SER A 245 1.54 -4.65 -14.54
CA SER A 245 1.57 -4.00 -15.85
C SER A 245 0.60 -4.59 -16.90
N ALA A 246 -0.02 -5.74 -16.64
CA ALA A 246 -1.07 -6.30 -17.49
C ALA A 246 -2.47 -5.80 -17.10
N THR A 247 -2.59 -5.12 -15.96
CA THR A 247 -3.86 -4.73 -15.35
C THR A 247 -4.04 -3.21 -15.38
N THR A 248 -5.19 -2.73 -15.85
CA THR A 248 -5.51 -1.29 -15.82
C THR A 248 -6.14 -0.86 -14.49
N PRO A 249 -6.13 0.43 -14.14
CA PRO A 249 -6.82 0.94 -12.96
C PRO A 249 -8.33 0.61 -12.94
N VAL A 250 -8.98 0.49 -14.10
CA VAL A 250 -10.41 0.17 -14.20
C VAL A 250 -10.63 -1.32 -13.87
N GLU A 251 -9.83 -2.20 -14.45
CA GLU A 251 -9.85 -3.64 -14.16
C GLU A 251 -9.52 -3.93 -12.69
N ALA A 252 -8.54 -3.21 -12.13
CA ALA A 252 -8.15 -3.33 -10.71
C ALA A 252 -9.15 -2.73 -9.72
N SER A 253 -10.27 -2.16 -10.18
CA SER A 253 -11.23 -1.44 -9.33
C SER A 253 -10.62 -0.23 -8.60
N LEU A 254 -9.61 0.40 -9.21
CA LEU A 254 -8.90 1.59 -8.75
C LEU A 254 -9.30 2.85 -9.53
N GLY A 255 -10.40 2.84 -10.28
CA GLY A 255 -10.90 3.99 -11.03
C GLY A 255 -11.14 5.24 -10.19
N TRP A 256 -11.29 5.10 -8.88
CA TRP A 256 -11.37 6.20 -7.93
C TRP A 256 -10.06 6.99 -7.80
N ALA A 257 -8.90 6.36 -8.06
CA ALA A 257 -7.59 7.01 -8.04
C ALA A 257 -7.39 7.96 -9.23
N ILE A 258 -8.22 7.87 -10.27
CA ILE A 258 -8.19 8.82 -11.38
C ILE A 258 -8.92 10.09 -10.95
N SER A 259 -8.16 11.17 -10.72
CA SER A 259 -8.71 12.44 -10.26
C SER A 259 -9.70 13.03 -11.27
N LYS A 260 -10.73 13.72 -10.78
CA LYS A 260 -11.75 14.34 -11.66
C LYS A 260 -11.14 15.24 -12.73
N ALA A 261 -10.12 16.04 -12.36
CA ALA A 261 -9.43 16.93 -13.29
C ALA A 261 -8.74 16.19 -14.44
N ARG A 262 -8.43 14.91 -14.26
CA ARG A 262 -7.65 14.07 -15.19
C ARG A 262 -8.53 13.13 -16.03
N ARG A 263 -9.83 13.01 -15.74
CA ARG A 263 -10.80 12.19 -16.51
C ARG A 263 -11.09 12.82 -17.87
N ALA A 264 -11.76 12.07 -18.74
CA ALA A 264 -12.05 12.50 -20.11
C ALA A 264 -12.79 13.85 -20.21
N ASP A 265 -13.60 14.18 -19.21
CA ASP A 265 -14.35 15.44 -19.07
C ASP A 265 -13.69 16.46 -18.13
N GLY A 266 -12.50 16.14 -17.65
CA GLY A 266 -11.78 16.98 -16.69
C GLY A 266 -11.03 18.16 -17.33
N VAL A 267 -10.77 19.18 -16.54
CA VAL A 267 -10.09 20.42 -16.99
C VAL A 267 -8.64 20.21 -17.49
N ARG A 268 -8.03 19.08 -17.09
CA ARG A 268 -6.70 18.63 -17.53
C ARG A 268 -6.79 17.15 -17.97
N ALA A 269 -7.78 16.83 -18.82
CA ALA A 269 -8.07 15.49 -19.26
C ALA A 269 -6.84 14.80 -19.88
N GLY A 270 -6.58 13.57 -19.50
CA GLY A 270 -5.49 12.78 -20.05
C GLY A 270 -4.10 13.34 -19.73
N GLY A 271 -3.16 13.23 -20.69
CA GLY A 271 -1.79 13.71 -20.54
C GLY A 271 -0.94 12.86 -19.58
N PHE A 272 -1.33 11.60 -19.39
CA PHE A 272 -0.57 10.54 -18.70
C PHE A 272 -0.58 9.27 -19.57
N PRO A 273 0.38 8.36 -19.43
CA PRO A 273 0.47 7.15 -20.25
C PRO A 273 -0.79 6.30 -20.13
N GLY A 274 -1.29 5.78 -21.28
CA GLY A 274 -2.45 4.89 -21.33
C GLY A 274 -3.82 5.54 -21.11
N ALA A 275 -3.90 6.88 -21.06
CA ALA A 275 -5.14 7.61 -20.79
C ALA A 275 -6.30 7.21 -21.73
N GLU A 276 -6.04 7.04 -23.03
CA GLU A 276 -7.07 6.70 -24.01
C GLU A 276 -7.74 5.36 -23.71
N ARG A 277 -6.95 4.32 -23.42
CA ARG A 277 -7.49 3.00 -23.05
C ARG A 277 -8.27 3.06 -21.75
N ILE A 278 -7.74 3.75 -20.74
CA ILE A 278 -8.38 3.90 -19.44
C ILE A 278 -9.74 4.61 -19.59
N PHE A 279 -9.82 5.67 -20.40
CA PHE A 279 -11.07 6.39 -20.67
C PHE A 279 -12.06 5.52 -21.43
N ALA A 280 -11.60 4.78 -22.45
CA ALA A 280 -12.45 3.84 -23.16
C ALA A 280 -13.07 2.81 -22.21
N GLN A 281 -12.27 2.25 -21.31
CA GLN A 281 -12.73 1.27 -20.31
C GLN A 281 -13.70 1.89 -19.28
N GLN A 282 -13.51 3.15 -18.89
CA GLN A 282 -14.48 3.83 -18.01
C GLN A 282 -15.86 3.97 -18.62
N VAL A 283 -15.94 4.15 -19.94
CA VAL A 283 -17.21 4.29 -20.67
C VAL A 283 -17.81 2.94 -21.06
N GLN A 284 -16.99 2.03 -21.60
CA GLN A 284 -17.43 0.75 -22.16
C GLN A 284 -17.50 -0.38 -21.14
N GLY A 285 -16.85 -0.19 -19.97
CA GLY A 285 -16.60 -1.26 -19.01
C GLY A 285 -15.39 -2.11 -19.38
N VAL A 286 -15.13 -3.12 -18.57
CA VAL A 286 -14.01 -4.06 -18.69
C VAL A 286 -14.52 -5.49 -18.76
N ALA A 287 -13.77 -6.36 -19.44
CA ALA A 287 -14.14 -7.78 -19.54
C ALA A 287 -13.96 -8.51 -18.20
N SER A 288 -12.93 -8.16 -17.44
CA SER A 288 -12.60 -8.74 -16.14
C SER A 288 -12.41 -7.64 -15.10
N LYS A 289 -12.75 -7.94 -13.84
CA LYS A 289 -12.71 -6.97 -12.76
C LYS A 289 -12.27 -7.61 -11.46
N ARG A 290 -11.42 -6.91 -10.69
CA ARG A 290 -11.06 -7.30 -9.34
C ARG A 290 -12.22 -7.10 -8.38
N VAL A 291 -12.51 -8.13 -7.60
CA VAL A 291 -13.56 -8.14 -6.56
C VAL A 291 -13.06 -8.77 -5.27
N GLY A 292 -13.76 -8.54 -4.18
CA GLY A 292 -13.57 -9.25 -2.92
C GLY A 292 -14.40 -10.53 -2.87
N PHE A 293 -13.90 -11.54 -2.15
CA PHE A 293 -14.59 -12.82 -1.95
C PHE A 293 -14.61 -13.21 -0.48
N LEU A 294 -15.73 -13.78 -0.07
CA LEU A 294 -15.84 -14.55 1.17
C LEU A 294 -15.99 -16.03 0.81
N PRO A 295 -14.94 -16.86 1.02
CA PRO A 295 -15.02 -18.30 0.85
C PRO A 295 -16.02 -18.92 1.82
N GLN A 296 -16.85 -19.82 1.34
CA GLN A 296 -17.74 -20.61 2.21
C GLN A 296 -16.94 -21.66 2.99
N GLY A 297 -17.17 -21.74 4.31
CA GLY A 297 -16.43 -22.63 5.22
C GLY A 297 -15.19 -21.95 5.82
N ARG A 298 -14.24 -22.75 6.28
CA ARG A 298 -13.06 -22.27 7.02
C ARG A 298 -11.73 -22.37 6.27
N MET A 299 -11.75 -22.94 5.07
CA MET A 299 -10.53 -23.16 4.30
C MET A 299 -10.12 -21.87 3.59
N PRO A 300 -8.93 -21.31 3.89
CA PRO A 300 -8.42 -20.15 3.15
C PRO A 300 -8.16 -20.53 1.68
N VAL A 301 -8.61 -19.65 0.78
CA VAL A 301 -8.28 -19.72 -0.64
C VAL A 301 -7.15 -18.75 -0.87
N ARG A 302 -6.00 -19.27 -1.31
CA ARG A 302 -4.78 -18.48 -1.43
C ARG A 302 -4.59 -17.98 -2.86
N GLU A 303 -3.67 -17.03 -3.01
CA GLU A 303 -3.19 -16.56 -4.29
C GLU A 303 -2.91 -17.71 -5.25
N GLY A 304 -3.23 -17.49 -6.52
CA GLY A 304 -3.02 -18.45 -7.59
C GLY A 304 -4.13 -19.48 -7.77
N ALA A 305 -5.11 -19.57 -6.84
CA ALA A 305 -6.24 -20.47 -7.00
C ALA A 305 -7.07 -20.06 -8.22
N GLU A 306 -7.30 -21.03 -9.13
CA GLU A 306 -8.13 -20.82 -10.31
C GLU A 306 -9.59 -20.72 -9.93
N ILE A 307 -10.30 -19.78 -10.58
CA ILE A 307 -11.75 -19.64 -10.46
C ILE A 307 -12.37 -20.22 -11.72
N VAL A 308 -13.33 -21.13 -11.55
CA VAL A 308 -13.98 -21.83 -12.64
C VAL A 308 -15.48 -21.50 -12.71
N ASP A 309 -16.03 -21.57 -13.92
CA ASP A 309 -17.47 -21.48 -14.16
C ASP A 309 -18.19 -22.82 -13.87
N ALA A 310 -19.50 -22.87 -14.14
CA ALA A 310 -20.33 -24.05 -13.95
C ALA A 310 -19.91 -25.25 -14.86
N ASP A 311 -19.24 -24.96 -15.99
CA ASP A 311 -18.74 -25.95 -16.94
C ASP A 311 -17.31 -26.43 -16.57
N GLY A 312 -16.70 -25.88 -15.52
CA GLY A 312 -15.34 -26.19 -15.08
C GLY A 312 -14.25 -25.47 -15.89
N ARG A 313 -14.60 -24.46 -16.69
CA ARG A 313 -13.61 -23.66 -17.44
C ARG A 313 -13.03 -22.59 -16.52
N VAL A 314 -11.72 -22.38 -16.60
CA VAL A 314 -11.05 -21.30 -15.86
C VAL A 314 -11.51 -19.95 -16.42
N VAL A 315 -12.12 -19.14 -15.56
CA VAL A 315 -12.65 -17.81 -15.88
C VAL A 315 -12.01 -16.70 -15.07
N GLY A 316 -11.20 -17.03 -14.06
CA GLY A 316 -10.57 -16.04 -13.20
C GLY A 316 -9.51 -16.65 -12.30
N LYS A 317 -8.96 -15.82 -11.42
CA LYS A 317 -7.89 -16.21 -10.50
C LYS A 317 -7.95 -15.39 -9.21
N VAL A 318 -7.64 -16.02 -8.09
CA VAL A 318 -7.42 -15.34 -6.81
C VAL A 318 -6.04 -14.67 -6.84
N SER A 319 -6.00 -13.37 -6.58
CA SER A 319 -4.78 -12.54 -6.56
C SER A 319 -4.20 -12.42 -5.15
N SER A 320 -5.06 -12.35 -4.13
CA SER A 320 -4.68 -12.35 -2.71
C SER A 320 -5.70 -13.14 -1.91
N GLY A 321 -5.25 -13.87 -0.89
CA GLY A 321 -6.19 -14.60 -0.06
C GLY A 321 -5.55 -15.21 1.18
N GLY A 322 -6.32 -15.24 2.25
CA GLY A 322 -5.85 -15.69 3.54
C GLY A 322 -6.98 -15.88 4.56
N PHE A 323 -6.59 -15.82 5.82
CA PHE A 323 -7.52 -15.79 6.94
C PHE A 323 -7.53 -14.37 7.52
N GLY A 324 -8.71 -13.82 7.75
CA GLY A 324 -8.91 -12.51 8.39
C GLY A 324 -9.10 -12.68 9.91
N PRO A 325 -8.10 -12.33 10.73
CA PRO A 325 -8.21 -12.48 12.17
C PRO A 325 -9.35 -11.70 12.83
N THR A 326 -9.64 -10.48 12.33
CA THR A 326 -10.76 -9.66 12.82
C THR A 326 -12.10 -10.28 12.45
N LEU A 327 -12.24 -10.77 11.21
CA LEU A 327 -13.45 -11.44 10.73
C LEU A 327 -13.61 -12.85 11.29
N ASN A 328 -12.52 -13.46 11.78
CA ASN A 328 -12.44 -14.86 12.12
C ASN A 328 -12.92 -15.79 10.97
N ALA A 329 -12.62 -15.41 9.74
CA ALA A 329 -13.07 -16.10 8.53
C ALA A 329 -12.04 -15.96 7.40
N PRO A 330 -12.03 -16.88 6.42
CA PRO A 330 -11.25 -16.71 5.20
C PRO A 330 -11.81 -15.58 4.34
N LEU A 331 -10.92 -14.88 3.65
CA LEU A 331 -11.26 -13.85 2.67
C LEU A 331 -10.24 -13.86 1.53
N ALA A 332 -10.63 -13.35 0.37
CA ALA A 332 -9.75 -13.28 -0.79
C ALA A 332 -10.13 -12.10 -1.69
N MET A 333 -9.20 -11.70 -2.54
CA MET A 333 -9.42 -10.82 -3.70
C MET A 333 -9.00 -11.55 -4.97
N GLY A 334 -9.58 -11.17 -6.09
CA GLY A 334 -9.20 -11.77 -7.36
C GLY A 334 -10.04 -11.23 -8.51
N TYR A 335 -9.76 -11.75 -9.69
CA TYR A 335 -10.36 -11.31 -10.94
C TYR A 335 -11.38 -12.32 -11.44
N VAL A 336 -12.52 -11.81 -11.87
CA VAL A 336 -13.58 -12.57 -12.54
C VAL A 336 -14.15 -11.77 -13.71
N PRO A 337 -14.82 -12.42 -14.69
CA PRO A 337 -15.59 -11.72 -15.71
C PRO A 337 -16.54 -10.71 -15.08
N SER A 338 -16.68 -9.55 -15.69
CA SER A 338 -17.56 -8.49 -15.18
C SER A 338 -19.01 -8.95 -14.99
N THR A 339 -19.46 -9.94 -15.75
CA THR A 339 -20.77 -10.57 -15.61
C THR A 339 -20.96 -11.34 -14.32
N LEU A 340 -19.85 -11.78 -13.68
CA LEU A 340 -19.85 -12.51 -12.42
C LEU A 340 -19.40 -11.63 -11.23
N ALA A 341 -19.08 -10.36 -11.47
CA ALA A 341 -18.54 -9.43 -10.46
C ALA A 341 -19.62 -8.79 -9.56
N GLY A 342 -20.90 -9.14 -9.73
CA GLY A 342 -22.01 -8.60 -8.93
C GLY A 342 -21.93 -9.08 -7.47
N LEU A 343 -22.27 -8.19 -6.51
CA LEU A 343 -22.32 -8.57 -5.09
C LEU A 343 -23.31 -9.73 -4.87
N GLY A 344 -22.86 -10.73 -4.12
CA GLY A 344 -23.62 -11.96 -3.85
C GLY A 344 -23.52 -13.02 -4.95
N SER A 345 -22.86 -12.74 -6.08
CA SER A 345 -22.58 -13.78 -7.09
C SER A 345 -21.70 -14.86 -6.50
N GLU A 346 -21.95 -16.10 -6.87
CA GLU A 346 -21.14 -17.24 -6.45
C GLU A 346 -20.28 -17.73 -7.61
N VAL A 347 -19.03 -18.00 -7.31
CA VAL A 347 -18.05 -18.62 -8.21
C VAL A 347 -17.32 -19.73 -7.47
N THR A 348 -16.66 -20.64 -8.18
CA THR A 348 -15.95 -21.77 -7.57
C THR A 348 -14.43 -21.58 -7.72
N ALA A 349 -13.70 -21.58 -6.61
CA ALA A 349 -12.25 -21.68 -6.63
C ALA A 349 -11.79 -23.15 -6.50
N MET A 350 -10.75 -23.51 -7.22
CA MET A 350 -10.14 -24.84 -7.12
C MET A 350 -8.96 -24.81 -6.15
N VAL A 351 -9.12 -25.45 -4.98
CA VAL A 351 -8.09 -25.50 -3.94
C VAL A 351 -7.62 -26.94 -3.75
N ARG A 352 -6.40 -27.25 -4.19
CA ARG A 352 -5.84 -28.62 -4.12
C ARG A 352 -6.78 -29.68 -4.72
N GLY A 353 -7.40 -29.34 -5.86
CA GLY A 353 -8.34 -30.23 -6.57
C GLY A 353 -9.74 -30.33 -5.93
N LYS A 354 -10.04 -29.52 -4.90
CA LYS A 354 -11.37 -29.46 -4.28
C LYS A 354 -12.05 -28.15 -4.59
N PRO A 355 -13.35 -28.16 -4.93
CA PRO A 355 -14.11 -26.94 -5.15
C PRO A 355 -14.40 -26.22 -3.81
N VAL A 356 -14.24 -24.91 -3.80
CA VAL A 356 -14.61 -24.02 -2.70
C VAL A 356 -15.45 -22.89 -3.27
N THR A 357 -16.66 -22.73 -2.78
CA THR A 357 -17.54 -21.62 -3.19
C THR A 357 -17.03 -20.31 -2.64
N LEU A 358 -16.89 -19.31 -3.51
CA LEU A 358 -16.57 -17.93 -3.20
C LEU A 358 -17.79 -17.07 -3.45
N VAL A 359 -18.17 -16.26 -2.49
CA VAL A 359 -19.25 -15.27 -2.64
C VAL A 359 -18.63 -13.90 -2.87
N VAL A 360 -18.97 -13.24 -3.97
CA VAL A 360 -18.51 -11.88 -4.26
C VAL A 360 -19.03 -10.93 -3.18
N SER A 361 -18.11 -10.24 -2.52
CA SER A 361 -18.39 -9.42 -1.34
C SER A 361 -17.88 -8.00 -1.52
N LYS A 362 -18.48 -7.08 -0.76
CA LYS A 362 -18.04 -5.68 -0.68
C LYS A 362 -16.66 -5.61 -0.01
N MET A 363 -15.81 -4.72 -0.54
CA MET A 363 -14.58 -4.29 0.11
C MET A 363 -14.73 -2.83 0.60
N PRO A 364 -14.11 -2.43 1.70
CA PRO A 364 -13.28 -3.25 2.58
C PRO A 364 -14.10 -4.33 3.33
N PHE A 365 -13.45 -5.45 3.70
CA PHE A 365 -14.11 -6.53 4.45
C PHE A 365 -14.32 -6.16 5.92
N VAL A 366 -13.40 -5.38 6.47
CA VAL A 366 -13.48 -4.74 7.79
C VAL A 366 -13.52 -3.23 7.58
N ALA A 367 -14.43 -2.54 8.26
CA ALA A 367 -14.58 -1.10 8.12
C ALA A 367 -13.28 -0.36 8.47
N GLN A 368 -12.89 0.56 7.62
CA GLN A 368 -11.72 1.42 7.83
C GLN A 368 -12.02 2.45 8.91
N ARG A 369 -11.04 2.72 9.79
CA ARG A 369 -11.17 3.60 10.96
C ARG A 369 -10.25 4.82 10.89
N TYR A 370 -10.02 5.36 9.70
CA TYR A 370 -9.21 6.56 9.49
C TYR A 370 -9.86 7.79 10.14
N TYR A 371 -9.06 8.59 10.86
CA TYR A 371 -9.53 9.84 11.43
C TYR A 371 -9.65 10.94 10.36
N ARG A 372 -10.84 11.46 10.18
CA ARG A 372 -11.14 12.46 9.14
C ARG A 372 -11.51 13.85 9.69
N GLY A 373 -11.39 14.05 11.01
CA GLY A 373 -11.79 15.26 11.72
C GLY A 373 -13.20 15.20 12.27
#